data_807123a2c4512566a27682c5670bce04
#
_entry.id   807123a2c4512566a27682c5670bce04
#
_cell.length_a   1.000
_cell.length_b   1.000
_cell.length_c   1.000
_cell.angle_alpha   90.00
_cell.angle_beta   90.00
_cell.angle_gamma   90.00
#
_symmetry.space_group_name_H-M   'P 1'
#
loop_
_entity.id
_entity.type
_entity.pdbx_description
1 polymer ?
#
loop_
_entity_poly.entity_id
_entity_poly.type
_entity_poly.pdbx_seq_one_letter_code
_entity_poly.pdbx_strand_id
1 'polypeptide(L)'
;MSFFEPYKNGCLLRIKLAPNAAKNAFGADVFVDASGTEYLKVSVVTVAEKGKANKELLKMLAKNLKIAVSNMEIICGQTDHLKKIFINISFTTELEQKLVSLKKEK
;
A
#
# COMPACT_ATOMS: atom_id res chain seq x y z
N MET A 1 1.70 9.06 13.94
CA MET A 1 1.94 7.74 13.33
C MET A 1 1.55 7.80 11.88
N SER A 2 2.12 6.96 11.07
CA SER A 2 1.79 6.95 9.65
C SER A 2 1.56 5.51 9.18
N PHE A 3 1.11 5.37 7.93
CA PHE A 3 0.84 4.06 7.35
C PHE A 3 2.11 3.42 6.77
N PHE A 4 3.25 4.01 6.98
CA PHE A 4 4.54 3.46 6.51
C PHE A 4 5.62 3.78 7.55
N GLU A 5 6.73 3.04 7.47
CA GLU A 5 7.86 3.26 8.38
C GLU A 5 9.12 2.67 7.76
N PRO A 6 10.30 3.15 8.17
CA PRO A 6 11.54 2.48 7.76
C PRO A 6 11.54 1.06 8.30
N TYR A 7 12.04 0.11 7.50
CA TYR A 7 12.00 -1.31 7.86
C TYR A 7 13.15 -2.00 7.15
N LYS A 8 14.05 -2.62 7.93
CA LYS A 8 15.24 -3.26 7.38
C LYS A 8 16.01 -2.24 6.52
N ASN A 9 16.38 -2.60 5.31
CA ASN A 9 17.08 -1.69 4.40
C ASN A 9 16.12 -0.98 3.45
N GLY A 10 14.85 -0.91 3.79
CA GLY A 10 13.84 -0.30 2.95
C GLY A 10 12.70 0.28 3.77
N CYS A 11 11.47 0.00 3.34
CA CYS A 11 10.28 0.60 3.92
C CYS A 11 9.17 -0.43 4.05
N LEU A 12 8.40 -0.34 5.12
CA LEU A 12 7.20 -1.14 5.32
C LEU A 12 6.00 -0.25 5.08
N LEU A 13 5.11 -0.67 4.18
CA LEU A 13 3.90 0.06 3.83
C LEU A 13 2.69 -0.77 4.24
N ARG A 14 1.79 -0.17 5.00
CA ARG A 14 0.59 -0.86 5.47
C ARG A 14 -0.61 -0.39 4.66
N ILE A 15 -1.37 -1.34 4.13
CA ILE A 15 -2.49 -1.09 3.22
C ILE A 15 -3.74 -1.82 3.72
N LYS A 16 -4.88 -1.13 3.66
CA LYS A 16 -6.18 -1.78 3.76
C LYS A 16 -6.78 -1.81 2.37
N LEU A 17 -6.86 -3.00 1.77
CA LEU A 17 -7.31 -3.17 0.39
C LEU A 17 -8.79 -3.48 0.33
N ALA A 18 -9.52 -2.73 -0.51
CA ALA A 18 -10.93 -2.99 -0.80
C ALA A 18 -11.04 -3.43 -2.25
N PRO A 19 -11.16 -4.74 -2.50
CA PRO A 19 -11.32 -5.24 -3.87
C PRO A 19 -12.76 -5.05 -4.32
N ASN A 20 -13.00 -5.31 -5.61
CA ASN A 20 -14.36 -5.30 -6.18
C ASN A 20 -15.00 -3.92 -6.06
N ALA A 21 -14.19 -2.88 -6.14
CA ALA A 21 -14.65 -1.50 -6.00
C ALA A 21 -15.06 -0.93 -7.35
N ALA A 22 -15.69 0.25 -7.32
CA ALA A 22 -16.13 0.90 -8.55
C ALA A 22 -14.95 1.44 -9.37
N LYS A 23 -13.84 1.78 -8.70
CA LYS A 23 -12.65 2.30 -9.40
C LYS A 23 -11.41 2.04 -8.57
N ASN A 24 -10.26 2.07 -9.23
CA ASN A 24 -8.97 2.02 -8.54
C ASN A 24 -8.67 3.40 -7.96
N ALA A 25 -8.39 3.45 -6.66
CA ALA A 25 -8.13 4.74 -6.01
C ALA A 25 -7.40 4.57 -4.70
N PHE A 26 -6.61 5.58 -4.33
CA PHE A 26 -6.06 5.71 -2.99
C PHE A 26 -7.01 6.56 -2.17
N GLY A 27 -7.20 6.19 -0.90
CA GLY A 27 -8.14 6.89 -0.04
C GLY A 27 -7.61 8.19 0.48
N ALA A 28 -8.53 9.06 0.94
CA ALA A 28 -8.17 10.33 1.59
C ALA A 28 -7.85 10.14 3.06
N ASP A 29 -8.38 9.09 3.67
CA ASP A 29 -8.20 8.81 5.09
C ASP A 29 -7.44 7.52 5.29
N VAL A 30 -6.94 7.33 6.51
CA VAL A 30 -6.33 6.06 6.90
C VAL A 30 -7.34 5.25 7.69
N PHE A 31 -7.13 3.94 7.70
CA PHE A 31 -7.84 3.02 8.57
C PHE A 31 -6.97 2.80 9.81
N VAL A 32 -7.55 2.90 11.00
CA VAL A 32 -6.83 2.67 12.25
C VAL A 32 -7.43 1.44 12.91
N ASP A 33 -6.59 0.42 13.16
CA ASP A 33 -7.10 -0.81 13.78
C ASP A 33 -7.20 -0.67 15.29
N ALA A 34 -7.60 -1.74 15.96
CA ALA A 34 -7.84 -1.70 17.41
C ALA A 34 -6.58 -1.38 18.20
N SER A 35 -5.40 -1.63 17.66
CA SER A 35 -4.15 -1.34 18.36
C SER A 35 -3.59 0.05 18.03
N GLY A 36 -4.30 0.82 17.21
CA GLY A 36 -3.85 2.15 16.82
C GLY A 36 -2.94 2.17 15.60
N THR A 37 -2.79 1.05 14.91
CA THR A 37 -1.94 0.98 13.71
C THR A 37 -2.70 1.54 12.50
N GLU A 38 -2.02 2.39 11.73
CA GLU A 38 -2.63 3.05 10.58
C GLU A 38 -2.33 2.30 9.29
N TYR A 39 -3.32 2.22 8.42
CA TYR A 39 -3.24 1.59 7.10
C TYR A 39 -3.80 2.57 6.07
N LEU A 40 -3.12 2.67 4.93
CA LEU A 40 -3.64 3.48 3.81
C LEU A 40 -4.76 2.70 3.14
N LYS A 41 -5.90 3.34 2.93
CA LYS A 41 -7.01 2.70 2.23
C LYS A 41 -6.76 2.75 0.73
N VAL A 42 -6.90 1.60 0.06
CA VAL A 42 -6.74 1.49 -1.38
C VAL A 42 -7.89 0.66 -1.93
N SER A 43 -8.51 1.14 -3.00
CA SER A 43 -9.59 0.42 -3.69
C SER A 43 -9.10 -0.08 -5.04
N VAL A 44 -9.52 -1.28 -5.42
CA VAL A 44 -9.23 -1.81 -6.76
C VAL A 44 -10.50 -2.44 -7.33
N VAL A 45 -10.65 -2.35 -8.65
CA VAL A 45 -11.84 -2.91 -9.32
C VAL A 45 -11.73 -4.44 -9.44
N THR A 46 -10.52 -4.99 -9.41
CA THR A 46 -10.33 -6.43 -9.55
C THR A 46 -10.91 -7.20 -8.38
N VAL A 47 -11.33 -8.43 -8.65
CA VAL A 47 -11.85 -9.30 -7.60
C VAL A 47 -10.70 -9.88 -6.77
N ALA A 48 -11.02 -10.27 -5.52
CA ALA A 48 -10.01 -10.77 -4.58
C ALA A 48 -9.84 -12.29 -4.72
N GLU A 49 -9.49 -12.74 -5.93
CA GLU A 49 -9.26 -14.17 -6.12
C GLU A 49 -7.97 -14.38 -6.89
N LYS A 50 -7.26 -15.46 -6.57
CA LYS A 50 -6.04 -15.87 -7.24
C LYS A 50 -4.99 -14.75 -7.32
N GLY A 51 -5.00 -13.86 -6.31
CA GLY A 51 -4.02 -12.79 -6.23
C GLY A 51 -4.22 -11.65 -7.22
N LYS A 52 -5.36 -11.58 -7.90
CA LYS A 52 -5.58 -10.53 -8.90
C LYS A 52 -5.60 -9.14 -8.27
N ALA A 53 -6.29 -8.99 -7.14
CA ALA A 53 -6.35 -7.70 -6.46
C ALA A 53 -4.98 -7.30 -5.94
N ASN A 54 -4.18 -8.26 -5.46
CA ASN A 54 -2.83 -7.99 -4.99
C ASN A 54 -1.94 -7.49 -6.13
N LYS A 55 -2.05 -8.10 -7.31
CA LYS A 55 -1.27 -7.66 -8.47
C LYS A 55 -1.66 -6.25 -8.88
N GLU A 56 -2.95 -5.95 -8.85
CA GLU A 56 -3.41 -4.61 -9.21
C GLU A 56 -2.90 -3.58 -8.20
N LEU A 57 -2.91 -3.93 -6.92
CA LEU A 57 -2.39 -3.06 -5.87
C LEU A 57 -0.91 -2.73 -6.11
N LEU A 58 -0.09 -3.75 -6.39
CA LEU A 58 1.32 -3.53 -6.64
C LEU A 58 1.56 -2.69 -7.88
N LYS A 59 0.75 -2.88 -8.92
CA LYS A 59 0.85 -2.06 -10.13
C LYS A 59 0.53 -0.59 -9.84
N MET A 60 -0.51 -0.33 -9.04
CA MET A 60 -0.85 1.04 -8.67
C MET A 60 0.28 1.70 -7.89
N LEU A 61 0.85 0.96 -6.93
CA LEU A 61 1.95 1.48 -6.12
C LEU A 61 3.18 1.74 -6.98
N ALA A 62 3.52 0.80 -7.87
CA ALA A 62 4.68 0.95 -8.74
C ALA A 62 4.56 2.19 -9.61
N LYS A 63 3.38 2.41 -10.17
CA LYS A 63 3.15 3.55 -11.04
C LYS A 63 3.24 4.87 -10.27
N ASN A 64 2.64 4.92 -9.09
CA ASN A 64 2.57 6.17 -8.33
C ASN A 64 3.86 6.48 -7.59
N LEU A 65 4.59 5.46 -7.16
CA LEU A 65 5.87 5.66 -6.48
C LEU A 65 7.05 5.66 -7.44
N LYS A 66 6.81 5.26 -8.69
CA LYS A 66 7.87 5.13 -9.71
C LYS A 66 8.95 4.16 -9.26
N ILE A 67 8.50 3.02 -8.75
CA ILE A 67 9.35 1.94 -8.26
C ILE A 67 8.95 0.67 -8.99
N ALA A 68 9.92 -0.15 -9.37
CA ALA A 68 9.62 -1.41 -10.06
C ALA A 68 8.85 -2.35 -9.13
N VAL A 69 7.88 -3.07 -9.70
CA VAL A 69 7.10 -4.07 -8.94
C VAL A 69 8.03 -5.08 -8.27
N SER A 70 9.14 -5.43 -8.95
CA SER A 70 10.10 -6.40 -8.41
C SER A 70 10.77 -5.94 -7.13
N ASN A 71 10.69 -4.66 -6.78
CA ASN A 71 11.23 -4.13 -5.53
C ASN A 71 10.19 -4.11 -4.42
N MET A 72 9.01 -4.69 -4.66
CA MET A 72 7.93 -4.71 -3.67
C MET A 72 7.47 -6.14 -3.44
N GLU A 73 7.13 -6.44 -2.19
CA GLU A 73 6.70 -7.79 -1.81
C GLU A 73 5.64 -7.68 -0.72
N ILE A 74 4.54 -8.41 -0.88
CA ILE A 74 3.53 -8.50 0.17
C ILE A 74 4.05 -9.53 1.17
N ILE A 75 4.45 -9.08 2.36
CA ILE A 75 5.05 -9.95 3.37
C ILE A 75 4.04 -10.41 4.41
N CYS A 76 2.83 -9.85 4.39
CA CYS A 76 1.81 -10.23 5.36
C CYS A 76 0.45 -9.89 4.78
N GLY A 77 -0.53 -10.78 5.02
CA GLY A 77 -1.90 -10.51 4.61
C GLY A 77 -2.20 -10.78 3.14
N GLN A 78 -1.57 -11.79 2.55
CA GLN A 78 -1.81 -12.12 1.13
C GLN A 78 -3.28 -12.37 0.83
N THR A 79 -4.02 -12.95 1.78
CA THR A 79 -5.43 -13.26 1.61
C THR A 79 -6.33 -12.38 2.46
N ASP A 80 -5.78 -11.41 3.16
CA ASP A 80 -6.54 -10.53 4.04
C ASP A 80 -6.67 -9.15 3.43
N HIS A 81 -7.61 -8.35 3.96
CA HIS A 81 -7.75 -6.95 3.53
C HIS A 81 -6.63 -6.08 4.09
N LEU A 82 -6.08 -6.41 5.26
CA LEU A 82 -4.97 -5.68 5.85
C LEU A 82 -3.67 -6.34 5.42
N LYS A 83 -2.83 -5.57 4.73
CA LYS A 83 -1.61 -6.08 4.12
C LYS A 83 -0.40 -5.27 4.54
N LYS A 84 0.75 -5.92 4.57
CA LYS A 84 2.03 -5.25 4.76
C LYS A 84 2.90 -5.53 3.54
N ILE A 85 3.43 -4.46 2.98
CA ILE A 85 4.24 -4.53 1.76
C ILE A 85 5.64 -4.03 2.10
N PHE A 86 6.65 -4.85 1.80
CA PHE A 86 8.04 -4.43 1.94
C PHE A 86 8.50 -3.83 0.62
N ILE A 87 9.03 -2.61 0.69
CA ILE A 87 9.60 -1.92 -0.46
C ILE A 87 11.12 -1.93 -0.29
N ASN A 88 11.80 -2.64 -1.16
CA ASN A 88 13.25 -2.85 -1.08
C ASN A 88 13.99 -1.70 -1.78
N ILE A 89 13.76 -0.50 -1.29
CA ILE A 89 14.40 0.73 -1.77
C ILE A 89 14.80 1.52 -0.53
N SER A 90 15.98 2.10 -0.52
CA SER A 90 16.44 2.86 0.64
C SER A 90 15.41 3.91 1.05
N PHE A 91 15.14 4.00 2.36
CA PHE A 91 14.17 4.94 2.87
C PHE A 91 14.81 6.33 2.92
N THR A 92 14.44 7.18 1.97
CA THR A 92 14.97 8.53 1.84
C THR A 92 13.84 9.54 2.02
N THR A 93 14.20 10.81 2.17
CA THR A 93 13.21 11.87 2.24
C THR A 93 12.35 11.90 0.98
N GLU A 94 12.96 11.63 -0.18
CA GLU A 94 12.22 11.59 -1.44
C GLU A 94 11.17 10.48 -1.42
N LEU A 95 11.54 9.29 -0.97
CA LEU A 95 10.59 8.17 -0.87
C LEU A 95 9.48 8.51 0.12
N GLU A 96 9.84 9.08 1.25
CA GLU A 96 8.87 9.47 2.26
C GLU A 96 7.84 10.44 1.69
N GLN A 97 8.29 11.43 0.91
CA GLN A 97 7.38 12.39 0.31
C GLN A 97 6.46 11.72 -0.70
N LYS A 98 6.97 10.78 -1.48
CA LYS A 98 6.13 10.03 -2.41
C LYS A 98 5.07 9.22 -1.70
N LEU A 99 5.44 8.58 -0.57
CA LEU A 99 4.49 7.79 0.21
C LEU A 99 3.39 8.67 0.79
N VAL A 100 3.77 9.82 1.37
CA VAL A 100 2.79 10.74 1.93
C VAL A 100 1.81 11.20 0.85
N SER A 101 2.30 11.42 -0.37
CA SER A 101 1.45 11.92 -1.45
C SER A 101 0.48 10.86 -2.00
N LEU A 102 0.61 9.59 -1.60
CA LEU A 102 -0.34 8.56 -2.01
C LEU A 102 -1.73 8.83 -1.42
N LYS A 103 -1.77 9.35 -0.20
CA LYS A 103 -3.05 9.62 0.45
C LYS A 103 -3.69 10.83 -0.24
N LYS A 104 -4.91 10.63 -0.78
CA LYS A 104 -5.60 11.69 -1.49
C LYS A 104 -6.11 12.73 -0.51
N GLU A 105 -6.04 13.99 -0.91
CA GLU A 105 -6.65 15.06 -0.16
C GLU A 105 -8.02 15.39 -0.73
N LYS A 106 -8.94 15.77 0.16
CA LYS A 106 -10.28 16.12 -0.25
C LYS A 106 -10.36 17.54 -0.77
#